data_ff28b1c12c65a5d49dbdb39844b233c8
#
_entry.id   ff28b1c12c65a5d49dbdb39844b233c8
#
_cell.length_a   1.000
_cell.length_b   1.000
_cell.length_c   1.000
_cell.angle_alpha   90.00
_cell.angle_beta   90.00
_cell.angle_gamma   90.00
#
_symmetry.space_group_name_H-M   'P 1'
#
loop_
_entity.id
_entity.type
_entity.pdbx_description
1 polymer ?
#
loop_
_entity_poly.entity_id
_entity_poly.type
_entity_poly.pdbx_seq_one_letter_code
_entity_poly.pdbx_strand_id
1 'polypeptide(L)'
;MELNKENMKKIRWLIAFSVLLYLGVQNLDVVLKYVKIVWGLLLPFVLGGAMAFVLNVPMAFIERHVFGKAKEKEDRKGRAAAKFARPVSLIFSIVLVVLAILVVVLIVAPELGRTLVNVVKKVEEDIPLVQKWLTDTFQSDSEIVKWASTIEIDPQKIIDSIVSVLRSGADNLVSSTITVTMGLVSMAMNFAIGFVFSCYVLLQKEKLGRQVLKAAYAILPVKTVEYLGHVCTLASKVFSSFITGQCIEAVILGSMFFVSMTIGRFPYAMLIGVLISFTALIPVFGGIIGCWVGFFLILMVSPLKALAFLILFLILQQIEGNLIYPHVVGNSVGLPAIWVLVAVTLGGNLMGIVGMLIFIPLVSVIYTLFKEWVAERLEQKKVKIS
;
A
#
# COMPACT_ATOMS: atom_id res chain seq x y z
N MET A 1 45.91 -25.64 -25.51
CA MET A 1 44.50 -25.63 -25.00
C MET A 1 43.78 -26.75 -25.74
N GLU A 2 43.64 -27.94 -25.13
CA GLU A 2 42.99 -29.06 -25.79
C GLU A 2 41.49 -28.80 -25.94
N LEU A 3 41.00 -28.86 -27.17
CA LEU A 3 39.61 -28.68 -27.55
C LEU A 3 38.80 -29.93 -27.16
N ASN A 4 38.67 -30.18 -25.86
CA ASN A 4 37.80 -31.25 -25.39
C ASN A 4 36.33 -30.88 -25.60
N LYS A 5 35.42 -31.90 -25.82
CA LYS A 5 33.99 -31.69 -26.08
C LYS A 5 33.31 -30.77 -25.05
N GLU A 6 33.80 -30.80 -23.80
CA GLU A 6 33.28 -29.97 -22.71
C GLU A 6 33.68 -28.49 -22.85
N ASN A 7 34.90 -28.24 -23.27
CA ASN A 7 35.42 -26.90 -23.53
C ASN A 7 34.74 -26.28 -24.80
N MET A 8 34.48 -27.07 -25.83
CA MET A 8 33.72 -26.66 -27.00
C MET A 8 32.27 -26.31 -26.65
N LYS A 9 31.65 -27.01 -25.71
CA LYS A 9 30.30 -26.67 -25.23
C LYS A 9 30.31 -25.35 -24.45
N LYS A 10 31.29 -25.13 -23.60
CA LYS A 10 31.47 -23.87 -22.85
C LYS A 10 31.73 -22.69 -23.79
N ILE A 11 32.60 -22.85 -24.79
CA ILE A 11 32.90 -21.81 -25.80
C ILE A 11 31.66 -21.46 -26.62
N ARG A 12 30.89 -22.45 -27.09
CA ARG A 12 29.61 -22.21 -27.81
C ARG A 12 28.60 -21.43 -26.95
N TRP A 13 28.46 -21.80 -25.68
CA TRP A 13 27.61 -21.06 -24.76
C TRP A 13 28.09 -19.62 -24.54
N LEU A 14 29.41 -19.40 -24.44
CA LEU A 14 29.99 -18.08 -24.25
C LEU A 14 29.80 -17.19 -25.48
N ILE A 15 30.00 -17.76 -26.69
CA ILE A 15 29.72 -17.05 -27.94
C ILE A 15 28.25 -16.73 -28.07
N ALA A 16 27.35 -17.69 -27.82
CA ALA A 16 25.90 -17.47 -27.90
C ALA A 16 25.45 -16.40 -26.90
N PHE A 17 26.00 -16.43 -25.67
CA PHE A 17 25.73 -15.42 -24.66
C PHE A 17 26.22 -14.03 -25.08
N SER A 18 27.46 -13.93 -25.63
CA SER A 18 28.00 -12.65 -26.09
C SER A 18 27.22 -12.07 -27.27
N VAL A 19 26.77 -12.90 -28.20
CA VAL A 19 25.96 -12.48 -29.36
C VAL A 19 24.56 -12.02 -28.85
N LEU A 20 23.93 -12.78 -27.94
CA LEU A 20 22.64 -12.40 -27.36
C LEU A 20 22.75 -11.09 -26.58
N LEU A 21 23.83 -10.91 -25.81
CA LEU A 21 24.07 -9.71 -25.04
C LEU A 21 24.30 -8.50 -25.95
N TYR A 22 25.11 -8.67 -27.02
CA TYR A 22 25.33 -7.62 -28.02
C TYR A 22 24.03 -7.22 -28.74
N LEU A 23 23.24 -8.19 -29.23
CA LEU A 23 21.94 -7.93 -29.88
C LEU A 23 20.95 -7.29 -28.90
N GLY A 24 20.95 -7.71 -27.62
CA GLY A 24 20.10 -7.14 -26.57
C GLY A 24 20.45 -5.68 -26.28
N VAL A 25 21.74 -5.34 -26.21
CA VAL A 25 22.18 -3.95 -25.98
C VAL A 25 21.93 -3.09 -27.21
N GLN A 26 22.14 -3.61 -28.41
CA GLN A 26 21.90 -2.89 -29.67
C GLN A 26 20.40 -2.59 -29.90
N ASN A 27 19.50 -3.48 -29.41
CA ASN A 27 18.06 -3.32 -29.56
C ASN A 27 17.39 -3.12 -28.17
N LEU A 28 17.97 -2.27 -27.33
CA LEU A 28 17.53 -2.07 -25.95
C LEU A 28 16.05 -1.63 -25.88
N ASP A 29 15.60 -0.80 -26.81
CA ASP A 29 14.21 -0.35 -26.91
C ASP A 29 13.24 -1.50 -27.15
N VAL A 30 13.62 -2.45 -28.01
CA VAL A 30 12.82 -3.65 -28.30
C VAL A 30 12.76 -4.55 -27.06
N VAL A 31 13.91 -4.77 -26.40
CA VAL A 31 13.99 -5.55 -25.15
C VAL A 31 13.12 -4.93 -24.07
N LEU A 32 13.24 -3.61 -23.85
CA LEU A 32 12.44 -2.88 -22.87
C LEU A 32 10.93 -2.95 -23.19
N LYS A 33 10.56 -2.88 -24.47
CA LYS A 33 9.17 -3.05 -24.90
C LYS A 33 8.62 -4.43 -24.51
N TYR A 34 9.37 -5.50 -24.79
CA TYR A 34 8.95 -6.87 -24.41
C TYR A 34 8.92 -7.05 -22.88
N VAL A 35 9.91 -6.52 -22.16
CA VAL A 35 9.90 -6.53 -20.68
C VAL A 35 8.64 -5.84 -20.15
N LYS A 36 8.28 -4.67 -20.70
CA LYS A 36 7.06 -3.94 -20.32
C LYS A 36 5.78 -4.73 -20.62
N ILE A 37 5.71 -5.43 -21.75
CA ILE A 37 4.58 -6.31 -22.11
C ILE A 37 4.47 -7.46 -21.09
N VAL A 38 5.57 -8.18 -20.84
CA VAL A 38 5.60 -9.29 -19.88
C VAL A 38 5.23 -8.81 -18.48
N TRP A 39 5.75 -7.65 -18.04
CA TRP A 39 5.38 -7.04 -16.77
C TRP A 39 3.89 -6.73 -16.69
N GLY A 40 3.31 -6.14 -17.75
CA GLY A 40 1.87 -5.88 -17.82
C GLY A 40 1.02 -7.14 -17.68
N LEU A 41 1.46 -8.26 -18.28
CA LEU A 41 0.78 -9.55 -18.15
C LEU A 41 0.90 -10.17 -16.75
N LEU A 42 2.02 -9.92 -16.06
CA LEU A 42 2.25 -10.44 -14.71
C LEU A 42 1.61 -9.58 -13.61
N LEU A 43 1.37 -8.31 -13.88
CA LEU A 43 0.86 -7.33 -12.91
C LEU A 43 -0.40 -7.79 -12.17
N PRO A 44 -1.47 -8.31 -12.84
CA PRO A 44 -2.67 -8.79 -12.15
C PRO A 44 -2.37 -9.92 -11.15
N PHE A 45 -1.44 -10.81 -11.47
CA PHE A 45 -1.05 -11.92 -10.58
C PHE A 45 -0.23 -11.46 -9.38
N VAL A 46 0.65 -10.47 -9.58
CA VAL A 46 1.41 -9.83 -8.48
C VAL A 46 0.45 -9.09 -7.55
N LEU A 47 -0.48 -8.31 -8.10
CA LEU A 47 -1.55 -7.65 -7.35
C LEU A 47 -2.42 -8.66 -6.61
N GLY A 48 -2.80 -9.76 -7.26
CA GLY A 48 -3.59 -10.83 -6.65
C GLY A 48 -2.84 -11.55 -5.54
N GLY A 49 -1.53 -11.75 -5.66
CA GLY A 49 -0.66 -12.23 -4.58
C GLY A 49 -0.65 -11.28 -3.37
N ALA A 50 -0.50 -9.99 -3.61
CA ALA A 50 -0.57 -8.98 -2.55
C ALA A 50 -1.95 -8.96 -1.86
N MET A 51 -3.04 -8.98 -2.65
CA MET A 51 -4.41 -9.10 -2.12
C MET A 51 -4.60 -10.37 -1.29
N ALA A 52 -4.03 -11.50 -1.73
CA ALA A 52 -4.07 -12.74 -0.97
C ALA A 52 -3.39 -12.61 0.40
N PHE A 53 -2.26 -11.90 0.50
CA PHE A 53 -1.62 -11.62 1.78
C PHE A 53 -2.51 -10.75 2.68
N VAL A 54 -3.09 -9.67 2.17
CA VAL A 54 -3.99 -8.80 2.92
C VAL A 54 -5.22 -9.56 3.42
N LEU A 55 -5.90 -10.30 2.55
CA LEU A 55 -7.07 -11.09 2.90
C LEU A 55 -6.75 -12.28 3.82
N ASN A 56 -5.53 -12.81 3.77
CA ASN A 56 -5.11 -13.92 4.63
C ASN A 56 -5.03 -13.51 6.12
N VAL A 57 -4.80 -12.23 6.43
CA VAL A 57 -4.70 -11.74 7.82
C VAL A 57 -6.03 -11.96 8.56
N PRO A 58 -7.16 -11.34 8.15
CA PRO A 58 -8.44 -11.59 8.80
C PRO A 58 -8.92 -13.03 8.62
N MET A 59 -8.65 -13.65 7.46
CA MET A 59 -9.00 -15.05 7.21
C MET A 59 -8.33 -16.02 8.21
N ALA A 60 -7.02 -15.87 8.45
CA ALA A 60 -6.28 -16.70 9.39
C ALA A 60 -6.74 -16.46 10.83
N PHE A 61 -7.08 -15.22 11.18
CA PHE A 61 -7.64 -14.89 12.48
C PHE A 61 -8.99 -15.59 12.70
N ILE A 62 -9.91 -15.49 11.74
CA ILE A 62 -11.23 -16.14 11.81
C ILE A 62 -11.06 -17.66 11.83
N GLU A 63 -10.21 -18.21 10.97
CA GLU A 63 -9.97 -19.65 10.89
C GLU A 63 -9.46 -20.24 12.21
N ARG A 64 -8.56 -19.51 12.91
CA ARG A 64 -8.01 -19.95 14.21
C ARG A 64 -9.01 -19.79 15.35
N HIS A 65 -9.75 -18.69 15.43
CA HIS A 65 -10.62 -18.41 16.56
C HIS A 65 -11.99 -19.07 16.44
N VAL A 66 -12.57 -19.14 15.23
CA VAL A 66 -13.91 -19.70 15.03
C VAL A 66 -13.85 -21.21 14.78
N PHE A 67 -12.89 -21.65 13.98
CA PHE A 67 -12.82 -23.05 13.53
C PHE A 67 -11.68 -23.86 14.18
N GLY A 68 -10.78 -23.23 14.97
CA GLY A 68 -9.63 -23.90 15.57
C GLY A 68 -10.05 -25.11 16.44
N LYS A 69 -10.92 -24.86 17.40
CA LYS A 69 -11.45 -25.91 18.30
C LYS A 69 -12.29 -26.98 17.58
N ALA A 70 -12.91 -26.64 16.45
CA ALA A 70 -13.73 -27.57 15.68
C ALA A 70 -12.87 -28.49 14.82
N LYS A 71 -11.69 -28.04 14.37
CA LYS A 71 -10.74 -28.85 13.58
C LYS A 71 -10.02 -29.92 14.40
N GLU A 72 -9.89 -29.73 15.71
CA GLU A 72 -9.24 -30.70 16.62
C GLU A 72 -10.09 -31.95 16.88
N LYS A 73 -11.39 -31.90 16.56
CA LYS A 73 -12.28 -33.05 16.71
C LYS A 73 -12.20 -33.97 15.49
N GLU A 74 -11.78 -35.21 15.68
CA GLU A 74 -11.69 -36.23 14.61
C GLU A 74 -13.05 -36.74 14.12
N ASP A 75 -14.16 -36.28 14.70
CA ASP A 75 -15.52 -36.65 14.34
C ASP A 75 -15.94 -36.19 12.93
N ARG A 76 -17.02 -36.77 12.42
CA ARG A 76 -17.65 -36.40 11.14
C ARG A 76 -17.95 -34.89 11.03
N LYS A 77 -18.30 -34.26 12.17
CA LYS A 77 -18.51 -32.81 12.30
C LYS A 77 -17.20 -32.02 12.18
N GLY A 78 -16.10 -32.50 12.73
CA GLY A 78 -14.77 -31.89 12.62
C GLY A 78 -14.25 -31.91 11.18
N ARG A 79 -14.45 -32.99 10.44
CA ARG A 79 -14.10 -33.10 9.00
C ARG A 79 -14.93 -32.18 8.13
N ALA A 80 -16.21 -31.99 8.41
CA ALA A 80 -17.07 -31.04 7.73
C ALA A 80 -16.65 -29.60 8.06
N ALA A 81 -16.39 -29.29 9.33
CA ALA A 81 -15.89 -27.99 9.76
C ALA A 81 -14.55 -27.63 9.09
N ALA A 82 -13.61 -28.57 8.97
CA ALA A 82 -12.35 -28.37 8.27
C ALA A 82 -12.53 -28.06 6.77
N LYS A 83 -13.51 -28.67 6.12
CA LYS A 83 -13.81 -28.46 4.69
C LYS A 83 -14.43 -27.10 4.42
N PHE A 84 -15.32 -26.63 5.32
CA PHE A 84 -16.02 -25.34 5.15
C PHE A 84 -15.31 -24.17 5.82
N ALA A 85 -14.37 -24.41 6.74
CA ALA A 85 -13.67 -23.36 7.47
C ALA A 85 -13.04 -22.31 6.54
N ARG A 86 -12.36 -22.76 5.48
CA ARG A 86 -11.66 -21.86 4.56
C ARG A 86 -12.59 -21.02 3.70
N PRO A 87 -13.56 -21.60 2.95
CA PRO A 87 -14.49 -20.79 2.15
C PRO A 87 -15.25 -19.78 3.02
N VAL A 88 -15.72 -20.21 4.19
CA VAL A 88 -16.45 -19.34 5.12
C VAL A 88 -15.54 -18.22 5.65
N SER A 89 -14.33 -18.56 6.14
CA SER A 89 -13.38 -17.55 6.61
C SER A 89 -12.97 -16.57 5.51
N LEU A 90 -12.84 -17.02 4.27
CA LEU A 90 -12.55 -16.16 3.12
C LEU A 90 -13.70 -15.19 2.85
N ILE A 91 -14.94 -15.68 2.81
CA ILE A 91 -16.13 -14.83 2.60
C ILE A 91 -16.23 -13.78 3.71
N PHE A 92 -16.09 -14.17 4.97
CA PHE A 92 -16.09 -13.23 6.10
C PHE A 92 -14.97 -12.20 6.01
N SER A 93 -13.77 -12.61 5.57
CA SER A 93 -12.64 -11.69 5.36
C SER A 93 -12.93 -10.67 4.27
N ILE A 94 -13.50 -11.10 3.15
CA ILE A 94 -13.91 -10.21 2.06
C ILE A 94 -14.97 -9.24 2.55
N VAL A 95 -16.01 -9.73 3.22
CA VAL A 95 -17.08 -8.90 3.78
C VAL A 95 -16.50 -7.88 4.77
N LEU A 96 -15.59 -8.29 5.64
CA LEU A 96 -14.96 -7.39 6.61
C LEU A 96 -14.14 -6.29 5.94
N VAL A 97 -13.34 -6.62 4.94
CA VAL A 97 -12.54 -5.63 4.19
C VAL A 97 -13.44 -4.68 3.40
N VAL A 98 -14.45 -5.23 2.70
CA VAL A 98 -15.42 -4.41 1.96
C VAL A 98 -16.20 -3.49 2.90
N LEU A 99 -16.63 -4.00 4.06
CA LEU A 99 -17.32 -3.21 5.07
C LEU A 99 -16.43 -2.08 5.61
N ALA A 100 -15.15 -2.37 5.89
CA ALA A 100 -14.20 -1.34 6.33
C ALA A 100 -14.04 -0.23 5.28
N ILE A 101 -13.87 -0.59 4.01
CA ILE A 101 -13.78 0.39 2.91
C ILE A 101 -15.10 1.18 2.79
N LEU A 102 -16.25 0.50 2.86
CA LEU A 102 -17.56 1.12 2.76
C LEU A 102 -17.81 2.13 3.90
N VAL A 103 -17.43 1.78 5.13
CA VAL A 103 -17.51 2.69 6.29
C VAL A 103 -16.67 3.94 6.04
N VAL A 104 -15.43 3.78 5.56
CA VAL A 104 -14.56 4.92 5.23
C VAL A 104 -15.21 5.79 4.15
N VAL A 105 -15.66 5.20 3.06
CA VAL A 105 -16.29 5.95 1.94
C VAL A 105 -17.54 6.67 2.40
N LEU A 106 -18.43 6.02 3.17
CA LEU A 106 -19.68 6.60 3.64
C LEU A 106 -19.49 7.72 4.68
N ILE A 107 -18.43 7.67 5.48
CA ILE A 107 -18.13 8.71 6.47
C ILE A 107 -17.32 9.84 5.84
N VAL A 108 -16.26 9.51 5.09
CA VAL A 108 -15.29 10.48 4.61
C VAL A 108 -15.78 11.22 3.37
N ALA A 109 -16.34 10.54 2.38
CA ALA A 109 -16.70 11.17 1.12
C ALA A 109 -17.79 12.26 1.25
N PRO A 110 -18.90 12.05 1.98
CA PRO A 110 -19.92 13.10 2.14
C PRO A 110 -19.41 14.32 2.90
N GLU A 111 -18.58 14.08 3.93
CA GLU A 111 -18.07 15.16 4.77
C GLU A 111 -17.00 15.99 4.06
N LEU A 112 -16.12 15.33 3.28
CA LEU A 112 -15.20 16.03 2.40
C LEU A 112 -15.94 16.85 1.35
N GLY A 113 -17.01 16.29 0.75
CA GLY A 113 -17.85 17.01 -0.22
C GLY A 113 -18.48 18.25 0.38
N ARG A 114 -19.11 18.13 1.57
CA ARG A 114 -19.70 19.27 2.29
C ARG A 114 -18.65 20.32 2.65
N THR A 115 -17.49 19.88 3.13
CA THR A 115 -16.41 20.81 3.52
C THR A 115 -15.84 21.53 2.33
N LEU A 116 -15.62 20.88 1.19
CA LEU A 116 -15.17 21.53 -0.03
C LEU A 116 -16.16 22.62 -0.48
N VAL A 117 -17.46 22.33 -0.46
CA VAL A 117 -18.49 23.34 -0.78
C VAL A 117 -18.45 24.51 0.21
N ASN A 118 -18.31 24.23 1.50
CA ASN A 118 -18.21 25.27 2.53
C ASN A 118 -16.94 26.12 2.38
N VAL A 119 -15.81 25.49 2.00
CA VAL A 119 -14.54 26.20 1.69
C VAL A 119 -14.72 27.16 0.54
N VAL A 120 -15.31 26.70 -0.56
CA VAL A 120 -15.55 27.56 -1.73
C VAL A 120 -16.41 28.75 -1.37
N LYS A 121 -17.51 28.54 -0.61
CA LYS A 121 -18.38 29.63 -0.13
C LYS A 121 -17.64 30.60 0.78
N LYS A 122 -16.84 30.10 1.71
CA LYS A 122 -16.08 30.93 2.64
C LYS A 122 -14.98 31.73 1.94
N VAL A 123 -14.31 31.13 0.95
CA VAL A 123 -13.35 31.85 0.10
C VAL A 123 -14.05 32.97 -0.66
N GLU A 124 -15.26 32.74 -1.20
CA GLU A 124 -16.06 33.77 -1.85
C GLU A 124 -16.42 34.92 -0.91
N GLU A 125 -16.80 34.61 0.33
CA GLU A 125 -17.14 35.62 1.36
C GLU A 125 -15.90 36.39 1.84
N ASP A 126 -14.72 35.74 1.93
CA ASP A 126 -13.50 36.34 2.48
C ASP A 126 -12.65 37.09 1.43
N ILE A 127 -12.80 36.80 0.12
CA ILE A 127 -12.08 37.51 -0.96
C ILE A 127 -12.25 39.01 -0.88
N PRO A 128 -13.47 39.60 -0.75
CA PRO A 128 -13.63 41.05 -0.65
C PRO A 128 -12.95 41.63 0.59
N LEU A 129 -12.89 40.88 1.69
CA LEU A 129 -12.21 41.33 2.92
C LEU A 129 -10.69 41.35 2.72
N VAL A 130 -10.14 40.35 2.06
CA VAL A 130 -8.70 40.30 1.73
C VAL A 130 -8.32 41.39 0.73
N GLN A 131 -9.15 41.61 -0.29
CA GLN A 131 -8.95 42.68 -1.25
C GLN A 131 -8.99 44.05 -0.58
N LYS A 132 -9.97 44.27 0.32
CA LYS A 132 -10.05 45.52 1.10
C LYS A 132 -8.85 45.71 2.02
N TRP A 133 -8.42 44.66 2.73
CA TRP A 133 -7.25 44.69 3.58
C TRP A 133 -5.96 45.00 2.78
N LEU A 134 -5.81 44.42 1.58
CA LEU A 134 -4.69 44.68 0.69
C LEU A 134 -4.70 46.15 0.18
N THR A 135 -5.86 46.67 -0.20
CA THR A 135 -6.00 48.06 -0.63
C THR A 135 -5.75 49.06 0.51
N ASP A 136 -6.16 48.73 1.73
CA ASP A 136 -5.96 49.58 2.92
C ASP A 136 -4.51 49.53 3.42
N THR A 137 -3.78 48.41 3.23
CA THR A 137 -2.42 48.19 3.74
C THR A 137 -1.34 48.58 2.73
N PHE A 138 -1.59 48.39 1.44
CA PHE A 138 -0.65 48.69 0.36
C PHE A 138 -1.21 49.81 -0.50
N GLN A 139 -0.31 50.71 -0.99
CA GLN A 139 -0.72 51.79 -1.90
C GLN A 139 -1.40 51.21 -3.14
N SER A 140 -2.49 51.81 -3.59
CA SER A 140 -3.37 51.37 -4.68
C SER A 140 -2.67 51.09 -6.02
N ASP A 141 -1.43 51.56 -6.19
CA ASP A 141 -0.62 51.42 -7.40
C ASP A 141 0.36 50.20 -7.35
N SER A 142 0.38 49.46 -6.27
CA SER A 142 1.27 48.30 -6.17
C SER A 142 0.82 47.15 -7.11
N GLU A 143 1.80 46.47 -7.75
CA GLU A 143 1.54 45.30 -8.61
C GLU A 143 0.75 44.20 -7.88
N ILE A 144 0.91 44.13 -6.55
CA ILE A 144 0.21 43.17 -5.70
C ILE A 144 -1.29 43.45 -5.66
N VAL A 145 -1.71 44.72 -5.58
CA VAL A 145 -3.14 45.10 -5.59
C VAL A 145 -3.74 44.86 -6.97
N LYS A 146 -3.01 45.17 -8.04
CA LYS A 146 -3.42 44.89 -9.43
C LYS A 146 -3.56 43.39 -9.67
N TRP A 147 -2.62 42.60 -9.18
CA TRP A 147 -2.69 41.11 -9.26
C TRP A 147 -3.88 40.55 -8.46
N ALA A 148 -4.09 41.00 -7.23
CA ALA A 148 -5.20 40.56 -6.38
C ALA A 148 -6.57 40.97 -6.92
N SER A 149 -6.70 42.08 -7.64
CA SER A 149 -7.94 42.51 -8.29
C SER A 149 -8.23 41.74 -9.60
N THR A 150 -7.21 41.09 -10.17
CA THR A 150 -7.36 40.29 -11.40
C THR A 150 -7.75 38.83 -11.09
N ILE A 151 -7.72 38.40 -9.82
CA ILE A 151 -8.16 37.07 -9.41
C ILE A 151 -9.70 37.07 -9.36
N GLU A 152 -10.33 36.82 -10.51
CA GLU A 152 -11.73 36.37 -10.58
C GLU A 152 -11.78 34.86 -10.28
N ILE A 153 -11.96 34.54 -9.01
CA ILE A 153 -12.29 33.18 -8.65
C ILE A 153 -13.80 33.02 -8.90
N ASP A 154 -14.16 32.30 -9.95
CA ASP A 154 -15.53 31.90 -10.21
C ASP A 154 -15.86 30.67 -9.35
N PRO A 155 -16.55 30.85 -8.20
CA PRO A 155 -16.81 29.77 -7.27
C PRO A 155 -17.71 28.68 -7.92
N GLN A 156 -18.54 29.09 -8.85
CA GLN A 156 -19.42 28.17 -9.59
C GLN A 156 -18.60 27.22 -10.47
N LYS A 157 -17.56 27.71 -11.16
CA LYS A 157 -16.67 26.85 -11.95
C LYS A 157 -15.88 25.88 -11.08
N ILE A 158 -15.46 26.29 -9.88
CA ILE A 158 -14.77 25.40 -8.93
C ILE A 158 -15.75 24.38 -8.38
N ILE A 159 -16.95 24.78 -7.95
CA ILE A 159 -17.99 23.87 -7.49
C ILE A 159 -18.39 22.92 -8.62
N ASP A 160 -18.62 23.42 -9.81
CA ASP A 160 -18.96 22.59 -10.97
C ASP A 160 -17.84 21.64 -11.36
N SER A 161 -16.58 22.06 -11.24
CA SER A 161 -15.41 21.18 -11.45
C SER A 161 -15.33 20.11 -10.36
N ILE A 162 -15.53 20.45 -9.10
CA ILE A 162 -15.54 19.51 -7.97
C ILE A 162 -16.75 18.56 -8.09
N VAL A 163 -17.93 19.11 -8.33
CA VAL A 163 -19.17 18.34 -8.52
C VAL A 163 -19.09 17.48 -9.79
N SER A 164 -18.47 17.99 -10.86
CA SER A 164 -18.23 17.21 -12.07
C SER A 164 -17.23 16.09 -11.81
N VAL A 165 -16.14 16.30 -11.05
CA VAL A 165 -15.21 15.25 -10.65
C VAL A 165 -15.89 14.23 -9.74
N LEU A 166 -16.73 14.66 -8.80
CA LEU A 166 -17.50 13.78 -7.92
C LEU A 166 -18.64 13.05 -8.69
N ARG A 167 -19.35 13.72 -9.59
CA ARG A 167 -20.34 13.13 -10.51
C ARG A 167 -19.66 12.36 -11.63
N SER A 168 -18.56 12.85 -12.17
CA SER A 168 -17.80 12.16 -13.24
C SER A 168 -17.19 10.84 -12.78
N GLY A 169 -17.05 10.63 -11.48
CA GLY A 169 -16.83 9.30 -10.93
C GLY A 169 -17.99 8.35 -11.22
N ALA A 170 -19.21 8.85 -11.47
CA ALA A 170 -20.40 8.06 -11.80
C ALA A 170 -20.85 8.19 -13.28
N ASP A 171 -20.82 9.40 -13.85
CA ASP A 171 -21.44 9.67 -15.16
C ASP A 171 -20.48 9.78 -16.34
N ASN A 172 -19.20 10.11 -16.13
CA ASN A 172 -18.18 10.22 -17.19
C ASN A 172 -17.55 8.90 -17.63
N LEU A 173 -18.07 7.77 -17.17
CA LEU A 173 -17.77 6.48 -17.82
C LEU A 173 -18.28 6.42 -19.27
N VAL A 174 -19.06 7.41 -19.72
CA VAL A 174 -19.72 7.36 -21.03
C VAL A 174 -19.18 8.40 -22.04
N SER A 175 -18.55 9.50 -21.63
CA SER A 175 -18.30 10.60 -22.58
C SER A 175 -16.92 11.25 -22.63
N SER A 176 -15.98 10.91 -21.78
CA SER A 176 -14.61 11.49 -21.88
C SER A 176 -13.59 10.48 -22.37
N THR A 177 -13.20 10.68 -23.60
CA THR A 177 -11.95 10.25 -24.22
C THR A 177 -11.53 8.79 -23.95
N ILE A 178 -11.66 7.97 -24.97
CA ILE A 178 -11.27 6.56 -25.09
C ILE A 178 -10.03 6.16 -24.27
N THR A 179 -9.07 7.04 -24.09
CA THR A 179 -7.81 6.78 -23.36
C THR A 179 -7.99 6.66 -21.85
N VAL A 180 -8.81 7.53 -21.21
CA VAL A 180 -9.08 7.47 -19.74
C VAL A 180 -9.99 6.29 -19.44
N THR A 181 -10.99 6.04 -20.29
CA THR A 181 -11.88 4.89 -20.15
C THR A 181 -11.13 3.57 -20.31
N MET A 182 -10.23 3.45 -21.27
CA MET A 182 -9.36 2.26 -21.42
C MET A 182 -8.44 2.07 -20.21
N GLY A 183 -7.91 3.15 -19.63
CA GLY A 183 -7.10 3.08 -18.42
C GLY A 183 -7.88 2.57 -17.21
N LEU A 184 -9.08 3.08 -16.97
CA LEU A 184 -9.97 2.65 -15.88
C LEU A 184 -10.49 1.23 -16.08
N VAL A 185 -10.90 0.86 -17.30
CA VAL A 185 -11.30 -0.51 -17.63
C VAL A 185 -10.14 -1.47 -17.45
N SER A 186 -8.94 -1.12 -17.90
CA SER A 186 -7.74 -1.93 -17.71
C SER A 186 -7.40 -2.10 -16.22
N MET A 187 -7.52 -1.04 -15.42
CA MET A 187 -7.31 -1.09 -13.97
C MET A 187 -8.35 -1.98 -13.29
N ALA A 188 -9.64 -1.84 -13.64
CA ALA A 188 -10.72 -2.67 -13.12
C ALA A 188 -10.56 -4.15 -13.52
N MET A 189 -10.15 -4.43 -14.75
CA MET A 189 -9.86 -5.78 -15.24
C MET A 189 -8.68 -6.41 -14.49
N ASN A 190 -7.57 -5.67 -14.34
CA ASN A 190 -6.41 -6.14 -13.59
C ASN A 190 -6.76 -6.41 -12.12
N PHE A 191 -7.58 -5.55 -11.51
CA PHE A 191 -8.10 -5.75 -10.16
C PHE A 191 -8.99 -6.99 -10.07
N ALA A 192 -9.95 -7.16 -10.99
CA ALA A 192 -10.86 -8.30 -11.01
C ALA A 192 -10.09 -9.63 -11.19
N ILE A 193 -9.15 -9.68 -12.13
CA ILE A 193 -8.30 -10.86 -12.35
C ILE A 193 -7.45 -11.15 -11.10
N GLY A 194 -6.82 -10.11 -10.53
CA GLY A 194 -6.04 -10.21 -9.30
C GLY A 194 -6.88 -10.70 -8.12
N PHE A 195 -8.09 -10.18 -7.96
CA PHE A 195 -9.02 -10.57 -6.90
C PHE A 195 -9.43 -12.04 -7.03
N VAL A 196 -9.85 -12.47 -8.22
CA VAL A 196 -10.20 -13.88 -8.49
C VAL A 196 -8.99 -14.77 -8.22
N PHE A 197 -7.80 -14.39 -8.70
CA PHE A 197 -6.57 -15.11 -8.45
C PHE A 197 -6.27 -15.21 -6.95
N SER A 198 -6.42 -14.13 -6.18
CA SER A 198 -6.21 -14.13 -4.73
C SER A 198 -7.13 -15.11 -4.00
N CYS A 199 -8.41 -15.15 -4.40
CA CYS A 199 -9.37 -16.10 -3.85
C CYS A 199 -8.97 -17.56 -4.14
N TYR A 200 -8.55 -17.88 -5.38
CA TYR A 200 -8.07 -19.20 -5.73
C TYR A 200 -6.82 -19.60 -4.95
N VAL A 201 -5.85 -18.70 -4.82
CA VAL A 201 -4.63 -18.94 -4.04
C VAL A 201 -4.99 -19.25 -2.59
N LEU A 202 -5.83 -18.44 -1.94
CA LEU A 202 -6.21 -18.63 -0.54
C LEU A 202 -6.99 -19.94 -0.30
N LEU A 203 -7.90 -20.29 -1.19
CA LEU A 203 -8.67 -21.54 -1.09
C LEU A 203 -7.80 -22.78 -1.31
N GLN A 204 -6.78 -22.70 -2.17
CA GLN A 204 -5.99 -23.84 -2.59
C GLN A 204 -4.51 -23.77 -2.15
N LYS A 205 -4.14 -22.87 -1.22
CA LYS A 205 -2.73 -22.60 -0.82
C LYS A 205 -1.93 -23.86 -0.48
N GLU A 206 -2.54 -24.86 0.20
CA GLU A 206 -1.84 -26.10 0.55
C GLU A 206 -1.69 -27.04 -0.64
N LYS A 207 -2.68 -27.11 -1.53
CA LYS A 207 -2.61 -27.94 -2.74
C LYS A 207 -1.56 -27.38 -3.69
N LEU A 208 -1.60 -26.05 -3.92
CA LEU A 208 -0.61 -25.34 -4.75
C LEU A 208 0.79 -25.47 -4.17
N GLY A 209 0.96 -25.24 -2.87
CA GLY A 209 2.24 -25.40 -2.19
C GLY A 209 2.82 -26.81 -2.35
N ARG A 210 1.99 -27.87 -2.17
CA ARG A 210 2.43 -29.25 -2.40
C ARG A 210 2.79 -29.53 -3.86
N GLN A 211 2.06 -28.97 -4.82
CA GLN A 211 2.36 -29.14 -6.24
C GLN A 211 3.70 -28.46 -6.61
N VAL A 212 3.91 -27.22 -6.17
CA VAL A 212 5.16 -26.49 -6.39
C VAL A 212 6.33 -27.22 -5.74
N LEU A 213 6.16 -27.70 -4.50
CA LEU A 213 7.21 -28.43 -3.78
C LEU A 213 7.56 -29.74 -4.50
N LYS A 214 6.57 -30.52 -4.97
CA LYS A 214 6.80 -31.74 -5.75
C LYS A 214 7.53 -31.44 -7.05
N ALA A 215 7.14 -30.40 -7.79
CA ALA A 215 7.81 -29.99 -9.01
C ALA A 215 9.25 -29.53 -8.74
N ALA A 216 9.48 -28.78 -7.66
CA ALA A 216 10.80 -28.35 -7.25
C ALA A 216 11.74 -29.54 -6.94
N TYR A 217 11.28 -30.54 -6.18
CA TYR A 217 12.05 -31.74 -5.91
C TYR A 217 12.31 -32.61 -7.16
N ALA A 218 11.45 -32.54 -8.16
CA ALA A 218 11.65 -33.28 -9.41
C ALA A 218 12.71 -32.62 -10.32
N ILE A 219 12.91 -31.30 -10.22
CA ILE A 219 13.78 -30.55 -11.15
C ILE A 219 15.10 -30.12 -10.49
N LEU A 220 15.05 -29.79 -9.18
CA LEU A 220 16.17 -29.19 -8.46
C LEU A 220 16.81 -30.14 -7.42
N PRO A 221 18.10 -29.96 -7.10
CA PRO A 221 18.73 -30.70 -6.00
C PRO A 221 18.07 -30.43 -4.66
N VAL A 222 18.02 -31.45 -3.79
CA VAL A 222 17.36 -31.39 -2.47
C VAL A 222 17.78 -30.18 -1.65
N LYS A 223 19.08 -29.89 -1.55
CA LYS A 223 19.61 -28.72 -0.83
C LYS A 223 19.05 -27.40 -1.33
N THR A 224 18.87 -27.27 -2.65
CA THR A 224 18.30 -26.05 -3.26
C THR A 224 16.81 -25.92 -2.90
N VAL A 225 16.07 -27.04 -2.89
CA VAL A 225 14.65 -27.02 -2.53
C VAL A 225 14.44 -26.68 -1.06
N GLU A 226 15.29 -27.20 -0.17
CA GLU A 226 15.27 -26.86 1.26
C GLU A 226 15.55 -25.37 1.49
N TYR A 227 16.57 -24.83 0.80
CA TYR A 227 16.86 -23.39 0.85
C TYR A 227 15.69 -22.53 0.32
N LEU A 228 15.11 -22.90 -0.81
CA LEU A 228 13.92 -22.20 -1.35
C LEU A 228 12.72 -22.30 -0.39
N GLY A 229 12.56 -23.45 0.27
CA GLY A 229 11.54 -23.65 1.31
C GLY A 229 11.74 -22.71 2.50
N HIS A 230 13.00 -22.54 2.95
CA HIS A 230 13.36 -21.57 3.99
C HIS A 230 13.02 -20.13 3.56
N VAL A 231 13.42 -19.72 2.34
CA VAL A 231 13.11 -18.40 1.78
C VAL A 231 11.60 -18.15 1.72
N CYS A 232 10.81 -19.10 1.21
CA CYS A 232 9.36 -18.99 1.14
C CYS A 232 8.70 -18.86 2.51
N THR A 233 9.18 -19.62 3.50
CA THR A 233 8.69 -19.56 4.88
C THR A 233 9.01 -18.23 5.53
N LEU A 234 10.25 -17.76 5.39
CA LEU A 234 10.69 -16.45 5.85
C LEU A 234 9.85 -15.33 5.22
N ALA A 235 9.70 -15.35 3.88
CA ALA A 235 8.88 -14.37 3.17
C ALA A 235 7.44 -14.37 3.68
N SER A 236 6.80 -15.53 3.77
CA SER A 236 5.44 -15.65 4.28
C SER A 236 5.29 -15.09 5.70
N LYS A 237 6.25 -15.37 6.58
CA LYS A 237 6.27 -14.85 7.95
C LYS A 237 6.41 -13.34 7.97
N VAL A 238 7.39 -12.78 7.25
CA VAL A 238 7.66 -11.33 7.22
C VAL A 238 6.48 -10.57 6.63
N PHE A 239 5.94 -11.02 5.48
CA PHE A 239 4.78 -10.39 4.85
C PHE A 239 3.55 -10.42 5.76
N SER A 240 3.22 -11.58 6.35
CA SER A 240 2.06 -11.72 7.23
C SER A 240 2.21 -10.85 8.48
N SER A 241 3.38 -10.84 9.11
CA SER A 241 3.64 -10.02 10.30
C SER A 241 3.58 -8.52 9.99
N PHE A 242 4.15 -8.09 8.85
CA PHE A 242 4.11 -6.70 8.42
C PHE A 242 2.67 -6.22 8.17
N ILE A 243 1.89 -6.95 7.37
CA ILE A 243 0.49 -6.57 7.06
C ILE A 243 -0.36 -6.56 8.34
N THR A 244 -0.18 -7.56 9.22
CA THR A 244 -0.89 -7.59 10.51
C THR A 244 -0.51 -6.39 11.37
N GLY A 245 0.79 -6.09 11.47
CA GLY A 245 1.28 -4.93 12.21
C GLY A 245 0.70 -3.62 11.67
N GLN A 246 0.71 -3.43 10.35
CA GLN A 246 0.18 -2.25 9.69
C GLN A 246 -1.33 -2.05 9.93
N CYS A 247 -2.11 -3.15 9.88
CA CYS A 247 -3.54 -3.09 10.21
C CYS A 247 -3.79 -2.73 11.68
N ILE A 248 -3.03 -3.29 12.61
CA ILE A 248 -3.14 -3.00 14.04
C ILE A 248 -2.74 -1.55 14.31
N GLU A 249 -1.63 -1.08 13.76
CA GLU A 249 -1.17 0.30 13.85
C GLU A 249 -2.23 1.29 13.35
N ALA A 250 -2.82 1.03 12.18
CA ALA A 250 -3.86 1.86 11.60
C ALA A 250 -5.07 2.03 12.55
N VAL A 251 -5.52 0.95 13.18
CA VAL A 251 -6.62 0.99 14.14
C VAL A 251 -6.23 1.75 15.41
N ILE A 252 -5.04 1.50 15.96
CA ILE A 252 -4.55 2.18 17.16
C ILE A 252 -4.42 3.68 16.89
N LEU A 253 -3.76 4.07 15.79
CA LEU A 253 -3.52 5.47 15.44
C LEU A 253 -4.84 6.22 15.23
N GLY A 254 -5.74 5.68 14.41
CA GLY A 254 -7.05 6.28 14.18
C GLY A 254 -7.88 6.43 15.46
N SER A 255 -7.86 5.42 16.34
CA SER A 255 -8.55 5.46 17.64
C SER A 255 -7.93 6.50 18.55
N MET A 256 -6.62 6.60 18.60
CA MET A 256 -5.87 7.58 19.42
C MET A 256 -6.18 9.00 18.98
N PHE A 257 -6.20 9.28 17.66
CA PHE A 257 -6.62 10.58 17.15
C PHE A 257 -8.07 10.88 17.44
N PHE A 258 -8.98 9.94 17.21
CA PHE A 258 -10.40 10.12 17.50
C PHE A 258 -10.65 10.47 18.96
N VAL A 259 -10.07 9.71 19.91
CA VAL A 259 -10.23 9.92 21.35
C VAL A 259 -9.63 11.26 21.78
N SER A 260 -8.39 11.54 21.38
CA SER A 260 -7.70 12.78 21.76
C SER A 260 -8.42 14.02 21.22
N MET A 261 -8.87 13.98 19.97
CA MET A 261 -9.63 15.08 19.35
C MET A 261 -11.01 15.25 19.98
N THR A 262 -11.67 14.16 20.38
CA THR A 262 -12.97 14.21 21.06
C THR A 262 -12.82 14.85 22.44
N ILE A 263 -11.81 14.47 23.21
CA ILE A 263 -11.49 15.06 24.53
C ILE A 263 -11.15 16.55 24.36
N GLY A 264 -10.35 16.90 23.35
CA GLY A 264 -9.98 18.29 23.03
C GLY A 264 -11.10 19.11 22.38
N ARG A 265 -12.29 18.53 22.17
CA ARG A 265 -13.43 19.17 21.49
C ARG A 265 -13.07 19.79 20.14
N PHE A 266 -12.24 19.08 19.38
CA PHE A 266 -11.92 19.45 18.01
C PHE A 266 -13.09 19.14 17.08
N PRO A 267 -13.34 19.96 16.03
CA PRO A 267 -14.29 19.61 14.99
C PRO A 267 -13.78 18.40 14.19
N TYR A 268 -14.71 17.67 13.58
CA TYR A 268 -14.42 16.54 12.70
C TYR A 268 -13.61 15.39 13.35
N ALA A 269 -13.65 15.21 14.67
CA ALA A 269 -12.85 14.20 15.36
C ALA A 269 -13.05 12.78 14.78
N MET A 270 -14.29 12.37 14.53
CA MET A 270 -14.60 11.06 13.95
C MET A 270 -14.07 10.93 12.50
N LEU A 271 -14.29 11.95 11.68
CA LEU A 271 -13.86 11.97 10.30
C LEU A 271 -12.33 11.86 10.20
N ILE A 272 -11.62 12.70 10.96
CA ILE A 272 -10.15 12.74 10.94
C ILE A 272 -9.56 11.45 11.53
N GLY A 273 -10.16 10.91 12.59
CA GLY A 273 -9.75 9.62 13.16
C GLY A 273 -9.87 8.47 12.16
N VAL A 274 -11.00 8.38 11.46
CA VAL A 274 -11.23 7.37 10.41
C VAL A 274 -10.28 7.60 9.22
N LEU A 275 -10.12 8.85 8.78
CA LEU A 275 -9.22 9.20 7.69
C LEU A 275 -7.77 8.82 8.02
N ILE A 276 -7.28 9.18 9.21
CA ILE A 276 -5.93 8.84 9.66
C ILE A 276 -5.77 7.32 9.75
N SER A 277 -6.76 6.60 10.30
CA SER A 277 -6.72 5.14 10.35
C SER A 277 -6.55 4.53 8.96
N PHE A 278 -7.27 5.04 7.96
CA PHE A 278 -7.18 4.53 6.61
C PHE A 278 -5.88 4.93 5.89
N THR A 279 -5.48 6.19 6.01
CA THR A 279 -4.24 6.68 5.40
C THR A 279 -3.01 6.07 6.05
N ALA A 280 -3.03 5.74 7.33
CA ALA A 280 -1.94 5.06 8.04
C ALA A 280 -1.59 3.68 7.44
N LEU A 281 -2.49 3.07 6.66
CA LEU A 281 -2.15 1.88 5.87
C LEU A 281 -1.07 2.15 4.82
N ILE A 282 -0.83 3.42 4.46
CA ILE A 282 0.26 3.84 3.57
C ILE A 282 1.48 4.17 4.42
N PRO A 283 2.51 3.30 4.45
CA PRO A 283 3.66 3.51 5.33
C PRO A 283 4.34 4.85 5.07
N VAL A 284 4.75 5.54 6.12
CA VAL A 284 5.44 6.84 6.12
C VAL A 284 4.54 8.01 5.67
N PHE A 285 3.77 7.87 4.61
CA PHE A 285 2.96 8.96 4.04
C PHE A 285 1.59 9.09 4.69
N GLY A 286 1.07 8.02 5.30
CA GLY A 286 -0.30 8.00 5.80
C GLY A 286 -0.59 9.06 6.86
N GLY A 287 0.29 9.20 7.84
CA GLY A 287 0.16 10.23 8.87
C GLY A 287 0.22 11.65 8.30
N ILE A 288 1.12 11.89 7.33
CA ILE A 288 1.29 13.20 6.69
C ILE A 288 0.03 13.59 5.91
N ILE A 289 -0.53 12.66 5.12
CA ILE A 289 -1.76 12.89 4.36
C ILE A 289 -2.92 13.21 5.32
N GLY A 290 -3.09 12.39 6.37
CA GLY A 290 -4.12 12.61 7.38
C GLY A 290 -3.96 13.94 8.11
N CYS A 291 -2.72 14.35 8.41
CA CYS A 291 -2.42 15.64 9.00
C CYS A 291 -2.85 16.81 8.11
N TRP A 292 -2.42 16.82 6.86
CA TRP A 292 -2.75 17.91 5.93
C TRP A 292 -4.24 18.06 5.72
N VAL A 293 -4.94 16.94 5.48
CA VAL A 293 -6.40 16.99 5.30
C VAL A 293 -7.08 17.42 6.59
N GLY A 294 -6.69 16.87 7.74
CA GLY A 294 -7.25 17.22 9.04
C GLY A 294 -7.01 18.69 9.40
N PHE A 295 -5.77 19.18 9.19
CA PHE A 295 -5.44 20.59 9.39
C PHE A 295 -6.30 21.51 8.53
N PHE A 296 -6.42 21.21 7.24
CA PHE A 296 -7.22 22.01 6.31
C PHE A 296 -8.71 22.02 6.70
N LEU A 297 -9.29 20.87 7.07
CA LEU A 297 -10.67 20.78 7.53
C LEU A 297 -10.93 21.64 8.77
N ILE A 298 -10.02 21.58 9.76
CA ILE A 298 -10.15 22.34 11.00
C ILE A 298 -9.92 23.83 10.78
N LEU A 299 -8.98 24.20 9.88
CA LEU A 299 -8.66 25.58 9.54
C LEU A 299 -9.90 26.33 9.04
N MET A 300 -10.75 25.67 8.27
CA MET A 300 -12.00 26.26 7.76
C MET A 300 -13.02 26.59 8.85
N VAL A 301 -12.92 25.92 10.02
CA VAL A 301 -13.81 26.19 11.16
C VAL A 301 -13.19 27.19 12.12
N SER A 302 -11.91 27.00 12.47
CA SER A 302 -11.21 27.85 13.43
C SER A 302 -9.70 27.77 13.24
N PRO A 303 -9.02 28.86 12.84
CA PRO A 303 -7.57 28.88 12.69
C PRO A 303 -6.82 28.53 13.96
N LEU A 304 -7.31 28.98 15.11
CA LEU A 304 -6.68 28.66 16.40
C LEU A 304 -6.75 27.16 16.74
N LYS A 305 -7.88 26.51 16.45
CA LYS A 305 -8.00 25.05 16.61
C LYS A 305 -7.15 24.29 15.61
N ALA A 306 -6.94 24.81 14.42
CA ALA A 306 -6.06 24.19 13.42
C ALA A 306 -4.60 24.17 13.92
N LEU A 307 -4.12 25.28 14.50
CA LEU A 307 -2.79 25.32 15.12
C LEU A 307 -2.68 24.35 16.30
N ALA A 308 -3.70 24.33 17.17
CA ALA A 308 -3.76 23.37 18.28
C ALA A 308 -3.76 21.90 17.79
N PHE A 309 -4.42 21.63 16.66
CA PHE A 309 -4.40 20.33 16.01
C PHE A 309 -3.01 19.93 15.53
N LEU A 310 -2.23 20.85 14.95
CA LEU A 310 -0.84 20.55 14.57
C LEU A 310 0.01 20.15 15.78
N ILE A 311 -0.16 20.85 16.90
CA ILE A 311 0.55 20.50 18.14
C ILE A 311 0.11 19.09 18.62
N LEU A 312 -1.20 18.84 18.66
CA LEU A 312 -1.73 17.54 19.00
C LEU A 312 -1.19 16.43 18.06
N PHE A 313 -1.18 16.69 16.76
CA PHE A 313 -0.66 15.78 15.75
C PHE A 313 0.81 15.44 16.04
N LEU A 314 1.66 16.44 16.27
CA LEU A 314 3.08 16.22 16.57
C LEU A 314 3.28 15.38 17.84
N ILE A 315 2.48 15.63 18.89
CA ILE A 315 2.54 14.82 20.12
C ILE A 315 2.15 13.37 19.83
N LEU A 316 1.02 13.15 19.16
CA LEU A 316 0.54 11.81 18.85
C LEU A 316 1.47 11.06 17.89
N GLN A 317 2.06 11.76 16.91
CA GLN A 317 3.05 11.19 16.00
C GLN A 317 4.33 10.80 16.74
N GLN A 318 4.74 11.57 17.77
CA GLN A 318 5.89 11.22 18.61
C GLN A 318 5.61 9.97 19.45
N ILE A 319 4.39 9.82 19.95
CA ILE A 319 3.96 8.61 20.68
C ILE A 319 3.92 7.41 19.72
N GLU A 320 3.38 7.59 18.53
CA GLU A 320 3.34 6.56 17.50
C GLU A 320 4.75 6.10 17.14
N GLY A 321 5.64 7.01 16.73
CA GLY A 321 6.98 6.69 16.25
C GLY A 321 7.90 6.07 17.30
N ASN A 322 7.78 6.47 18.59
CA ASN A 322 8.64 5.99 19.64
C ASN A 322 8.09 4.81 20.43
N LEU A 323 6.77 4.68 20.51
CA LEU A 323 6.14 3.66 21.35
C LEU A 323 5.37 2.63 20.51
N ILE A 324 4.45 3.06 19.64
CA ILE A 324 3.53 2.17 18.94
C ILE A 324 4.23 1.45 17.80
N TYR A 325 4.86 2.21 16.89
CA TYR A 325 5.50 1.67 15.69
C TYR A 325 6.56 0.60 16.01
N PRO A 326 7.53 0.82 16.94
CA PRO A 326 8.53 -0.19 17.26
C PRO A 326 7.94 -1.49 17.78
N HIS A 327 6.85 -1.41 18.57
CA HIS A 327 6.23 -2.59 19.18
C HIS A 327 5.30 -3.35 18.24
N VAL A 328 4.59 -2.64 17.35
CA VAL A 328 3.56 -3.24 16.49
C VAL A 328 4.14 -3.65 15.14
N VAL A 329 4.91 -2.79 14.49
CA VAL A 329 5.45 -3.00 13.15
C VAL A 329 6.95 -3.28 13.16
N GLY A 330 7.73 -2.54 13.94
CA GLY A 330 9.20 -2.55 13.91
C GLY A 330 9.82 -3.92 14.15
N ASN A 331 9.32 -4.67 15.13
CA ASN A 331 9.79 -6.04 15.42
C ASN A 331 9.43 -7.05 14.30
N SER A 332 8.44 -6.71 13.48
CA SER A 332 7.94 -7.61 12.43
C SER A 332 8.78 -7.56 11.16
N VAL A 333 9.49 -6.46 10.92
CA VAL A 333 10.22 -6.22 9.67
C VAL A 333 11.73 -6.35 9.86
N GLY A 334 12.27 -5.99 11.03
CA GLY A 334 13.70 -6.11 11.36
C GLY A 334 14.62 -5.30 10.45
N LEU A 335 14.09 -4.28 9.74
CA LEU A 335 14.84 -3.41 8.83
C LEU A 335 15.30 -2.13 9.53
N PRO A 336 16.57 -1.72 9.32
CA PRO A 336 16.99 -0.36 9.63
C PRO A 336 16.17 0.68 8.83
N ALA A 337 15.88 1.84 9.45
CA ALA A 337 15.04 2.90 8.86
C ALA A 337 15.47 3.33 7.45
N ILE A 338 16.76 3.35 7.17
CA ILE A 338 17.29 3.70 5.84
C ILE A 338 16.78 2.75 4.74
N TRP A 339 16.69 1.46 5.02
CA TRP A 339 16.21 0.47 4.06
C TRP A 339 14.69 0.52 3.90
N VAL A 340 13.95 0.95 4.95
CA VAL A 340 12.51 1.22 4.84
C VAL A 340 12.29 2.39 3.87
N LEU A 341 13.07 3.48 3.98
CA LEU A 341 12.98 4.61 3.06
C LEU A 341 13.26 4.20 1.60
N VAL A 342 14.32 3.40 1.39
CA VAL A 342 14.64 2.86 0.05
C VAL A 342 13.49 2.00 -0.48
N ALA A 343 12.93 1.10 0.33
CA ALA A 343 11.81 0.23 -0.06
C ALA A 343 10.57 1.03 -0.45
N VAL A 344 10.22 2.04 0.37
CA VAL A 344 9.06 2.92 0.11
C VAL A 344 9.25 3.73 -1.17
N THR A 345 10.45 4.29 -1.39
CA THR A 345 10.75 5.08 -2.58
C THR A 345 10.70 4.24 -3.85
N LEU A 346 11.35 3.08 -3.85
CA LEU A 346 11.35 2.17 -5.01
C LEU A 346 9.94 1.61 -5.26
N GLY A 347 9.27 1.14 -4.22
CA GLY A 347 7.92 0.58 -4.32
C GLY A 347 6.91 1.61 -4.81
N GLY A 348 6.97 2.83 -4.26
CA GLY A 348 6.11 3.94 -4.65
C GLY A 348 6.25 4.33 -6.12
N ASN A 349 7.48 4.38 -6.65
CA ASN A 349 7.74 4.69 -8.06
C ASN A 349 7.30 3.56 -9.02
N LEU A 350 7.40 2.30 -8.60
CA LEU A 350 7.10 1.17 -9.48
C LEU A 350 5.62 0.81 -9.53
N MET A 351 4.93 0.83 -8.40
CA MET A 351 3.56 0.33 -8.26
C MET A 351 2.67 1.20 -7.35
N GLY A 352 3.09 2.43 -7.04
CA GLY A 352 2.34 3.33 -6.16
C GLY A 352 2.21 2.78 -4.74
N ILE A 353 1.04 3.00 -4.11
CA ILE A 353 0.75 2.58 -2.73
C ILE A 353 0.93 1.06 -2.53
N VAL A 354 0.46 0.26 -3.49
CA VAL A 354 0.60 -1.20 -3.43
C VAL A 354 2.07 -1.61 -3.45
N GLY A 355 2.90 -0.90 -4.24
CA GLY A 355 4.34 -1.09 -4.26
C GLY A 355 5.00 -0.82 -2.91
N MET A 356 4.62 0.26 -2.22
CA MET A 356 5.14 0.56 -0.89
C MET A 356 4.88 -0.59 0.10
N LEU A 357 3.66 -1.14 0.09
CA LEU A 357 3.27 -2.26 0.94
C LEU A 357 3.99 -3.58 0.62
N ILE A 358 4.35 -3.80 -0.64
CA ILE A 358 5.05 -5.01 -1.09
C ILE A 358 6.56 -4.89 -0.86
N PHE A 359 7.15 -3.73 -1.19
CA PHE A 359 8.61 -3.57 -1.19
C PHE A 359 9.21 -3.53 0.22
N ILE A 360 8.50 -3.04 1.23
CA ILE A 360 9.01 -3.06 2.61
C ILE A 360 9.29 -4.50 3.07
N PRO A 361 8.32 -5.43 3.08
CA PRO A 361 8.60 -6.80 3.46
C PRO A 361 9.53 -7.52 2.47
N LEU A 362 9.52 -7.19 1.19
CA LEU A 362 10.42 -7.76 0.20
C LEU A 362 11.89 -7.42 0.52
N VAL A 363 12.18 -6.14 0.77
CA VAL A 363 13.53 -5.68 1.15
C VAL A 363 13.92 -6.28 2.50
N SER A 364 12.97 -6.46 3.44
CA SER A 364 13.22 -7.13 4.72
C SER A 364 13.67 -8.58 4.52
N VAL A 365 13.00 -9.33 3.66
CA VAL A 365 13.40 -10.71 3.33
C VAL A 365 14.82 -10.73 2.72
N ILE A 366 15.07 -9.88 1.74
CA ILE A 366 16.39 -9.77 1.09
C ILE A 366 17.47 -9.43 2.11
N TYR A 367 17.21 -8.45 2.98
CA TYR A 367 18.16 -8.04 4.03
C TYR A 367 18.44 -9.17 5.03
N THR A 368 17.40 -9.90 5.45
CA THR A 368 17.55 -11.03 6.37
C THR A 368 18.37 -12.14 5.75
N LEU A 369 18.08 -12.53 4.50
CA LEU A 369 18.84 -13.54 3.78
C LEU A 369 20.30 -13.12 3.55
N PHE A 370 20.53 -11.83 3.25
CA PHE A 370 21.87 -11.29 3.14
C PHE A 370 22.63 -11.36 4.46
N LYS A 371 21.97 -11.03 5.57
CA LYS A 371 22.55 -11.11 6.92
C LYS A 371 22.92 -12.56 7.29
N GLU A 372 22.03 -13.52 6.99
CA GLU A 372 22.28 -14.95 7.19
C GLU A 372 23.50 -15.41 6.36
N TRP A 373 23.52 -15.06 5.08
CA TRP A 373 24.64 -15.39 4.19
C TRP A 373 25.97 -14.79 4.66
N VAL A 374 25.98 -13.54 5.12
CA VAL A 374 27.20 -12.90 5.67
C VAL A 374 27.66 -13.62 6.93
N ALA A 375 26.73 -13.96 7.83
CA ALA A 375 27.05 -14.66 9.07
C ALA A 375 27.69 -16.03 8.79
N GLU A 376 27.12 -16.82 7.88
CA GLU A 376 27.70 -18.11 7.47
C GLU A 376 29.10 -17.95 6.85
N ARG A 377 29.31 -16.91 6.03
CA ARG A 377 30.64 -16.65 5.43
C ARG A 377 31.67 -16.23 6.44
N LEU A 378 31.29 -15.42 7.44
CA LEU A 378 32.21 -15.02 8.52
C LEU A 378 32.58 -16.19 9.41
N GLU A 379 31.63 -17.06 9.72
CA GLU A 379 31.89 -18.29 10.47
C GLU A 379 32.83 -19.24 9.74
N GLN A 380 32.62 -19.45 8.42
CA GLN A 380 33.53 -20.24 7.59
C GLN A 380 34.97 -19.68 7.57
N LYS A 381 35.10 -18.34 7.59
CA LYS A 381 36.39 -17.64 7.63
C LYS A 381 36.97 -17.49 9.02
N LYS A 382 36.26 -17.93 10.07
CA LYS A 382 36.63 -17.76 11.50
C LYS A 382 36.92 -16.31 11.89
N VAL A 383 36.30 -15.35 11.22
CA VAL A 383 36.43 -13.91 11.50
C VAL A 383 35.36 -13.50 12.49
N LYS A 384 35.75 -13.01 13.66
CA LYS A 384 34.85 -12.35 14.62
C LYS A 384 34.95 -10.84 14.43
N ILE A 385 33.88 -10.23 13.93
CA ILE A 385 33.76 -8.79 13.91
C ILE A 385 32.88 -8.44 15.12
N SER A 386 33.43 -7.64 16.03
CA SER A 386 32.75 -7.14 17.24
C SER A 386 31.68 -6.11 16.89
#